data_e18a8bdc45922e4b21571b037bd581c4
#
_entry.id   e18a8bdc45922e4b21571b037bd581c4
#
_cell.length_a   1.000
_cell.length_b   1.000
_cell.length_c   1.000
_cell.angle_alpha   90.00
_cell.angle_beta   90.00
_cell.angle_gamma   90.00
#
_symmetry.space_group_name_H-M   'P 1'
#
loop_
_entity.id
_entity.type
_entity.pdbx_description
1 polymer ?
#
loop_
_entity_poly.entity_id
_entity_poly.type
_entity_poly.pdbx_seq_one_letter_code
_entity_poly.pdbx_strand_id
1 'polypeptide(L)'
;IQESSAFLKKINVLGVDEKDGEAIVLGVGSTIAGRTDTSLAARNPRGVSSLKNDTYSCKKTDFDTAIPYALLDAWAKFPDFQARLSGAIVERQALDRIMIGFNGTSAAPTTDRATHPLLEDVNVGWLEKYRTKAPERVLSSGKVAGKVTIGPTGDYKTLDGLVYDAIQLLDPWHRKRP
;
A
#
# COMPACT_ATOMS: atom_id res chain seq x y z
N ILE A 1 3.88 -0.67 -16.60
CA ILE A 1 2.87 -0.18 -15.65
C ILE A 1 3.54 0.40 -14.40
N GLN A 2 4.51 -0.28 -13.79
CA GLN A 2 5.21 0.22 -12.59
C GLN A 2 5.88 1.58 -12.84
N GLU A 3 6.43 1.79 -14.01
CA GLU A 3 7.13 3.02 -14.38
C GLU A 3 6.21 4.16 -14.85
N SER A 4 4.95 3.87 -15.16
CA SER A 4 4.00 4.87 -15.67
C SER A 4 3.48 5.83 -14.59
N SER A 5 3.71 5.52 -13.29
CA SER A 5 3.29 6.36 -12.16
C SER A 5 4.45 6.62 -11.21
N ALA A 6 4.63 7.90 -10.82
CA ALA A 6 5.62 8.31 -9.83
C ALA A 6 5.38 7.65 -8.45
N PHE A 7 4.11 7.40 -8.10
CA PHE A 7 3.74 6.73 -6.87
C PHE A 7 4.09 5.23 -6.91
N LEU A 8 3.74 4.52 -7.99
CA LEU A 8 4.02 3.09 -8.12
C LEU A 8 5.53 2.79 -8.14
N LYS A 9 6.37 3.70 -8.63
CA LYS A 9 7.84 3.59 -8.56
C LYS A 9 8.37 3.55 -7.12
N LYS A 10 7.63 4.10 -6.16
CA LYS A 10 8.01 4.12 -4.73
C LYS A 10 7.57 2.88 -3.97
N ILE A 11 6.70 2.06 -4.57
CA ILE A 11 6.22 0.82 -3.97
C ILE A 11 7.22 -0.30 -4.28
N ASN A 12 7.60 -1.05 -3.24
CA ASN A 12 8.41 -2.24 -3.42
C ASN A 12 7.53 -3.39 -3.96
N VAL A 13 7.88 -3.90 -5.13
CA VAL A 13 7.19 -5.03 -5.77
C VAL A 13 8.01 -6.28 -5.55
N LEU A 14 7.39 -7.26 -4.91
CA LEU A 14 7.98 -8.59 -4.72
C LEU A 14 7.54 -9.50 -5.87
N GLY A 15 8.51 -10.07 -6.60
CA GLY A 15 8.25 -11.13 -7.56
C GLY A 15 7.91 -12.41 -6.82
N VAL A 16 6.82 -13.07 -7.22
CA VAL A 16 6.38 -14.35 -6.64
C VAL A 16 6.06 -15.32 -7.78
N ASP A 17 6.44 -16.59 -7.61
CA ASP A 17 6.21 -17.65 -8.61
C ASP A 17 4.96 -18.47 -8.27
N GLU A 18 4.51 -18.44 -7.01
CA GLU A 18 3.35 -19.19 -6.53
C GLU A 18 2.16 -18.26 -6.31
N LYS A 19 0.96 -18.82 -6.49
CA LYS A 19 -0.29 -18.09 -6.30
C LYS A 19 -0.52 -17.69 -4.83
N ASP A 20 -0.20 -18.58 -3.91
CA ASP A 20 -0.37 -18.41 -2.48
C ASP A 20 0.95 -18.76 -1.79
N GLY A 21 1.38 -17.95 -0.85
CA GLY A 21 2.64 -18.17 -0.16
C GLY A 21 2.84 -17.24 1.03
N GLU A 22 4.05 -17.27 1.55
CA GLU A 22 4.45 -16.49 2.71
C GLU A 22 5.56 -15.51 2.34
N ALA A 23 5.43 -14.28 2.78
CA ALA A 23 6.46 -13.26 2.68
C ALA A 23 7.14 -13.13 4.05
N ILE A 24 8.42 -13.46 4.12
CA ILE A 24 9.20 -13.37 5.35
C ILE A 24 9.86 -11.99 5.40
N VAL A 25 9.53 -11.22 6.43
CA VAL A 25 10.18 -9.95 6.73
C VAL A 25 11.16 -10.17 7.88
N LEU A 26 12.44 -10.04 7.57
CA LEU A 26 13.51 -10.09 8.58
C LEU A 26 13.76 -8.67 9.10
N GLY A 27 13.65 -8.50 10.41
CA GLY A 27 13.91 -7.23 11.08
C GLY A 27 14.79 -7.41 12.31
N VAL A 28 15.35 -6.30 12.78
CA VAL A 28 16.05 -6.20 14.06
C VAL A 28 15.21 -5.31 14.97
N GLY A 29 14.59 -5.90 15.97
CA GLY A 29 13.58 -5.24 16.81
C GLY A 29 14.13 -4.36 17.93
N SER A 30 15.47 -4.38 18.18
CA SER A 30 16.09 -3.60 19.25
C SER A 30 17.52 -3.17 18.92
N THR A 31 18.08 -2.27 19.74
CA THR A 31 19.48 -1.86 19.62
C THR A 31 20.41 -3.02 19.87
N ILE A 32 21.44 -3.16 19.03
CA ILE A 32 22.46 -4.25 19.12
C ILE A 32 23.76 -3.76 19.73
N ALA A 33 24.00 -2.45 19.73
CA ALA A 33 25.23 -1.89 20.29
C ALA A 33 25.29 -2.09 21.81
N GLY A 34 26.44 -2.52 22.31
CA GLY A 34 26.72 -2.67 23.73
C GLY A 34 28.23 -2.74 23.99
N ARG A 35 28.64 -2.45 25.21
CA ARG A 35 30.02 -2.58 25.65
C ARG A 35 30.05 -3.57 26.81
N THR A 36 30.98 -4.53 26.78
CA THR A 36 31.18 -5.49 27.84
C THR A 36 32.67 -5.46 28.21
N ASP A 37 32.95 -5.30 29.49
CA ASP A 37 34.30 -5.50 30.02
C ASP A 37 34.53 -6.99 30.13
N THR A 38 35.33 -7.53 29.24
CA THR A 38 35.63 -8.97 29.16
C THR A 38 36.61 -9.43 30.23
N SER A 39 37.18 -8.50 30.98
CA SER A 39 38.00 -8.88 32.17
C SER A 39 37.15 -9.28 33.37
N LEU A 40 35.91 -8.84 33.42
CA LEU A 40 34.95 -9.10 34.52
C LEU A 40 33.90 -10.14 34.16
N ALA A 41 33.46 -10.18 32.92
CA ALA A 41 32.40 -11.10 32.47
C ALA A 41 32.53 -11.50 31.00
N ALA A 42 32.11 -12.71 30.64
CA ALA A 42 32.02 -13.15 29.27
C ALA A 42 30.91 -12.38 28.50
N ARG A 43 31.10 -12.21 27.18
CA ARG A 43 30.08 -11.64 26.31
C ARG A 43 28.82 -12.52 26.29
N ASN A 44 27.69 -11.91 26.53
CA ASN A 44 26.37 -12.55 26.39
C ASN A 44 25.61 -11.96 25.21
N PRO A 45 25.66 -12.54 24.00
CA PRO A 45 24.97 -12.06 22.84
C PRO A 45 23.46 -12.21 23.00
N ARG A 46 22.71 -11.19 22.61
CA ARG A 46 21.24 -11.18 22.65
C ARG A 46 20.68 -11.50 21.27
N GLY A 47 19.68 -12.35 21.20
CA GLY A 47 18.89 -12.56 20.00
C GLY A 47 17.96 -11.34 19.77
N VAL A 48 18.22 -10.56 18.74
CA VAL A 48 17.46 -9.34 18.40
C VAL A 48 16.72 -9.45 17.07
N SER A 49 16.85 -10.60 16.40
CA SER A 49 16.16 -10.88 15.15
C SER A 49 14.67 -11.09 15.39
N SER A 50 13.83 -10.36 14.67
CA SER A 50 12.41 -10.61 14.59
C SER A 50 12.06 -11.13 13.19
N LEU A 51 11.50 -12.33 13.12
CA LEU A 51 10.86 -12.85 11.93
C LEU A 51 9.37 -12.51 12.01
N LYS A 52 8.89 -11.72 11.05
CA LYS A 52 7.45 -11.56 10.82
C LYS A 52 7.11 -12.30 9.54
N ASN A 53 6.12 -13.16 9.66
CA ASN A 53 5.56 -13.92 8.55
C ASN A 53 4.26 -13.25 8.10
N ASP A 54 4.15 -12.90 6.84
CA ASP A 54 2.92 -12.40 6.24
C ASP A 54 2.52 -13.27 5.06
N THR A 55 1.26 -13.67 5.00
CA THR A 55 0.75 -14.50 3.92
C THR A 55 0.23 -13.61 2.78
N TYR A 56 0.47 -14.05 1.55
CA TYR A 56 -0.11 -13.44 0.36
C TYR A 56 -0.93 -14.45 -0.44
N SER A 57 -1.95 -13.95 -1.14
CA SER A 57 -2.74 -14.70 -2.11
C SER A 57 -2.96 -13.82 -3.34
N CYS A 58 -2.45 -14.26 -4.48
CA CYS A 58 -2.60 -13.54 -5.75
C CYS A 58 -3.99 -13.76 -6.32
N LYS A 59 -4.68 -12.67 -6.67
CA LYS A 59 -5.98 -12.69 -7.35
C LYS A 59 -5.81 -12.21 -8.78
N LYS A 60 -6.40 -12.94 -9.72
CA LYS A 60 -6.44 -12.53 -11.11
C LYS A 60 -7.31 -11.28 -11.23
N THR A 61 -6.82 -10.27 -11.93
CA THR A 61 -7.57 -9.06 -12.25
C THR A 61 -7.48 -8.83 -13.75
N ASP A 62 -8.62 -8.72 -14.41
CA ASP A 62 -8.71 -8.47 -15.84
C ASP A 62 -8.84 -6.96 -16.10
N PHE A 63 -8.12 -6.47 -17.11
CA PHE A 63 -8.16 -5.08 -17.56
C PHE A 63 -8.66 -5.04 -19.01
N ASP A 64 -9.95 -5.31 -19.17
CA ASP A 64 -10.55 -5.42 -20.48
C ASP A 64 -10.89 -4.05 -21.06
N THR A 65 -10.56 -3.87 -22.34
CA THR A 65 -10.94 -2.69 -23.12
C THR A 65 -11.38 -3.12 -24.51
N ALA A 66 -12.38 -2.46 -25.04
CA ALA A 66 -12.88 -2.68 -26.39
C ALA A 66 -12.87 -1.38 -27.18
N ILE A 67 -12.46 -1.46 -28.43
CA ILE A 67 -12.46 -0.33 -29.35
C ILE A 67 -13.40 -0.67 -30.52
N PRO A 68 -14.42 0.14 -30.78
CA PRO A 68 -15.29 -0.04 -31.94
C PRO A 68 -14.48 0.06 -33.24
N TYR A 69 -14.75 -0.81 -34.22
CA TYR A 69 -14.10 -0.79 -35.52
C TYR A 69 -14.26 0.56 -36.25
N ALA A 70 -15.41 1.19 -36.14
CA ALA A 70 -15.65 2.51 -36.74
C ALA A 70 -14.68 3.59 -36.19
N LEU A 71 -14.32 3.50 -34.89
CA LEU A 71 -13.34 4.39 -34.30
C LEU A 71 -11.92 4.07 -34.78
N LEU A 72 -11.60 2.79 -34.88
CA LEU A 72 -10.32 2.32 -35.41
C LEU A 72 -10.10 2.80 -36.83
N ASP A 73 -11.10 2.67 -37.73
CA ASP A 73 -11.04 3.10 -39.12
C ASP A 73 -10.92 4.63 -39.23
N ALA A 74 -11.68 5.38 -38.46
CA ALA A 74 -11.63 6.84 -38.46
C ALA A 74 -10.25 7.39 -38.04
N TRP A 75 -9.53 6.68 -37.18
CA TRP A 75 -8.24 7.11 -36.62
C TRP A 75 -7.04 6.42 -37.27
N ALA A 76 -7.24 5.42 -38.14
CA ALA A 76 -6.20 4.68 -38.83
C ALA A 76 -5.25 5.59 -39.66
N LYS A 77 -5.72 6.78 -40.06
CA LYS A 77 -4.91 7.78 -40.77
C LYS A 77 -3.82 8.43 -39.93
N PHE A 78 -3.87 8.31 -38.60
CA PHE A 78 -2.87 8.88 -37.72
C PHE A 78 -1.83 7.81 -37.32
N PRO A 79 -0.56 7.93 -37.75
CA PRO A 79 0.45 6.91 -37.56
C PRO A 79 0.73 6.58 -36.08
N ASP A 80 0.54 7.56 -35.18
CA ASP A 80 0.83 7.42 -33.75
C ASP A 80 -0.38 6.91 -32.93
N PHE A 81 -1.51 6.63 -33.57
CA PHE A 81 -2.75 6.30 -32.85
C PHE A 81 -2.59 5.08 -31.93
N GLN A 82 -2.00 4.01 -32.45
CA GLN A 82 -1.81 2.77 -31.67
C GLN A 82 -0.89 2.98 -30.47
N ALA A 83 0.21 3.72 -30.65
CA ALA A 83 1.15 4.02 -29.57
C ALA A 83 0.50 4.88 -28.48
N ARG A 84 -0.23 5.92 -28.86
CA ARG A 84 -0.97 6.79 -27.91
C ARG A 84 -2.05 6.04 -27.15
N LEU A 85 -2.80 5.19 -27.84
CA LEU A 85 -3.84 4.38 -27.23
C LEU A 85 -3.26 3.37 -26.23
N SER A 86 -2.20 2.65 -26.62
CA SER A 86 -1.49 1.74 -25.72
C SER A 86 -0.94 2.46 -24.50
N GLY A 87 -0.38 3.65 -24.68
CA GLY A 87 0.09 4.50 -23.59
C GLY A 87 -1.03 4.89 -22.62
N ALA A 88 -2.18 5.33 -23.14
CA ALA A 88 -3.34 5.69 -22.34
C ALA A 88 -3.92 4.51 -21.54
N ILE A 89 -3.94 3.32 -22.14
CA ILE A 89 -4.38 2.08 -21.45
C ILE A 89 -3.42 1.73 -20.30
N VAL A 90 -2.11 1.80 -20.54
CA VAL A 90 -1.10 1.53 -19.51
C VAL A 90 -1.18 2.53 -18.36
N GLU A 91 -1.38 3.81 -18.67
CA GLU A 91 -1.58 4.84 -17.66
C GLU A 91 -2.85 4.60 -16.83
N ARG A 92 -3.96 4.25 -17.50
CA ARG A 92 -5.21 3.91 -16.80
C ARG A 92 -5.06 2.69 -15.90
N GLN A 93 -4.39 1.64 -16.35
CA GLN A 93 -4.09 0.48 -15.52
C GLN A 93 -3.27 0.84 -14.26
N ALA A 94 -2.34 1.79 -14.38
CA ALA A 94 -1.59 2.28 -13.23
C ALA A 94 -2.48 3.02 -12.22
N LEU A 95 -3.38 3.88 -12.70
CA LEU A 95 -4.36 4.59 -11.87
C LEU A 95 -5.32 3.62 -11.19
N ASP A 96 -5.83 2.62 -11.89
CA ASP A 96 -6.72 1.61 -11.33
C ASP A 96 -6.02 0.79 -10.23
N ARG A 97 -4.73 0.45 -10.39
CA ARG A 97 -3.93 -0.19 -9.33
C ARG A 97 -3.79 0.67 -8.08
N ILE A 98 -3.58 1.97 -8.25
CA ILE A 98 -3.53 2.90 -7.13
C ILE A 98 -4.91 2.98 -6.47
N MET A 99 -5.98 3.06 -7.25
CA MET A 99 -7.35 3.13 -6.76
C MET A 99 -7.71 1.87 -5.94
N ILE A 100 -7.42 0.69 -6.44
CA ILE A 100 -7.58 -0.59 -5.72
C ILE A 100 -6.74 -0.59 -4.44
N GLY A 101 -5.49 -0.13 -4.52
CA GLY A 101 -4.57 -0.09 -3.38
C GLY A 101 -5.08 0.75 -2.21
N PHE A 102 -5.75 1.88 -2.49
CA PHE A 102 -6.29 2.76 -1.46
C PHE A 102 -7.72 2.39 -1.02
N ASN A 103 -8.58 1.98 -1.95
CA ASN A 103 -10.00 1.80 -1.68
C ASN A 103 -10.44 0.33 -1.54
N GLY A 104 -9.63 -0.62 -2.00
CA GLY A 104 -9.99 -2.02 -2.00
C GLY A 104 -10.28 -2.58 -0.61
N THR A 105 -11.44 -3.17 -0.43
CA THR A 105 -11.89 -3.77 0.85
C THR A 105 -12.05 -5.28 0.76
N SER A 106 -12.33 -5.80 -0.44
CA SER A 106 -12.59 -7.22 -0.65
C SER A 106 -12.13 -7.68 -2.04
N ALA A 107 -12.11 -8.98 -2.26
CA ALA A 107 -11.86 -9.59 -3.56
C ALA A 107 -13.07 -10.43 -3.96
N ALA A 108 -14.05 -9.83 -4.63
CA ALA A 108 -15.25 -10.49 -5.08
C ALA A 108 -14.96 -11.44 -6.28
N PRO A 109 -15.68 -12.55 -6.42
CA PRO A 109 -15.57 -13.41 -7.61
C PRO A 109 -15.97 -12.70 -8.91
N THR A 110 -16.94 -11.80 -8.82
CA THR A 110 -17.39 -10.92 -9.90
C THR A 110 -17.52 -9.51 -9.34
N THR A 111 -16.93 -8.54 -10.02
CA THR A 111 -16.92 -7.14 -9.58
C THR A 111 -18.09 -6.35 -10.17
N ASP A 112 -18.62 -5.40 -9.39
CA ASP A 112 -19.71 -4.51 -9.82
C ASP A 112 -19.30 -3.04 -9.73
N ARG A 113 -19.02 -2.44 -10.86
CA ARG A 113 -18.61 -1.03 -10.97
C ARG A 113 -19.72 -0.03 -10.66
N ALA A 114 -20.99 -0.45 -10.68
CA ALA A 114 -22.10 0.43 -10.37
C ALA A 114 -22.24 0.68 -8.87
N THR A 115 -22.07 -0.38 -8.09
CA THR A 115 -22.08 -0.34 -6.61
C THR A 115 -20.72 0.03 -6.01
N HIS A 116 -19.62 -0.31 -6.71
CA HIS A 116 -18.25 -0.10 -6.26
C HIS A 116 -17.43 0.75 -7.25
N PRO A 117 -17.75 2.05 -7.41
CA PRO A 117 -17.13 2.91 -8.43
C PRO A 117 -15.65 3.18 -8.20
N LEU A 118 -15.14 2.99 -6.98
CA LEU A 118 -13.73 3.14 -6.62
C LEU A 118 -12.96 1.80 -6.60
N LEU A 119 -13.52 0.75 -7.23
CA LEU A 119 -12.91 -0.59 -7.34
C LEU A 119 -12.67 -1.26 -5.98
N GLU A 120 -13.59 -1.04 -5.02
CA GLU A 120 -13.48 -1.53 -3.64
C GLU A 120 -13.57 -3.05 -3.52
N ASP A 121 -14.19 -3.70 -4.50
CA ASP A 121 -14.47 -5.14 -4.55
C ASP A 121 -13.48 -5.95 -5.41
N VAL A 122 -12.50 -5.29 -6.03
CA VAL A 122 -11.55 -5.95 -6.94
C VAL A 122 -10.46 -6.71 -6.17
N ASN A 123 -9.87 -6.10 -5.16
CA ASN A 123 -8.88 -6.74 -4.29
C ASN A 123 -8.73 -5.98 -2.96
N VAL A 124 -8.21 -6.68 -1.96
CA VAL A 124 -7.89 -6.07 -0.66
C VAL A 124 -6.72 -5.11 -0.81
N GLY A 125 -6.96 -3.84 -0.56
CA GLY A 125 -5.99 -2.76 -0.70
C GLY A 125 -5.07 -2.59 0.51
N TRP A 126 -4.14 -1.63 0.38
CA TRP A 126 -3.13 -1.36 1.42
C TRP A 126 -3.76 -0.85 2.71
N LEU A 127 -4.73 0.07 2.62
CA LEU A 127 -5.37 0.64 3.82
C LEU A 127 -6.18 -0.40 4.58
N GLU A 128 -6.86 -1.30 3.87
CA GLU A 128 -7.61 -2.38 4.52
C GLU A 128 -6.68 -3.39 5.19
N LYS A 129 -5.54 -3.69 4.58
CA LYS A 129 -4.49 -4.50 5.23
C LYS A 129 -3.96 -3.86 6.50
N TYR A 130 -3.78 -2.53 6.53
CA TYR A 130 -3.39 -1.83 7.76
C TYR A 130 -4.47 -1.92 8.83
N ARG A 131 -5.74 -1.71 8.46
CA ARG A 131 -6.86 -1.79 9.42
C ARG A 131 -6.99 -3.18 10.03
N THR A 132 -6.73 -4.24 9.25
CA THR A 132 -6.91 -5.63 9.69
C THR A 132 -5.67 -6.22 10.36
N LYS A 133 -4.46 -5.93 9.85
CA LYS A 133 -3.21 -6.57 10.30
C LYS A 133 -2.39 -5.72 11.28
N ALA A 134 -2.58 -4.41 11.27
CA ALA A 134 -1.83 -3.46 12.11
C ALA A 134 -2.72 -2.30 12.57
N PRO A 135 -3.82 -2.59 13.29
CA PRO A 135 -4.76 -1.55 13.75
C PRO A 135 -4.10 -0.51 14.66
N GLU A 136 -3.03 -0.87 15.35
CA GLU A 136 -2.21 0.04 16.16
C GLU A 136 -1.54 1.16 15.36
N ARG A 137 -1.45 1.01 14.03
CA ARG A 137 -0.89 2.01 13.11
C ARG A 137 -1.95 2.85 12.41
N VAL A 138 -3.20 2.70 12.81
CA VAL A 138 -4.33 3.40 12.19
C VAL A 138 -4.96 4.35 13.21
N LEU A 139 -4.91 5.64 12.90
CA LEU A 139 -5.63 6.65 13.68
C LEU A 139 -7.11 6.62 13.29
N SER A 140 -7.89 5.74 13.92
CA SER A 140 -9.28 5.47 13.54
C SER A 140 -10.30 6.22 14.39
N SER A 141 -9.92 6.74 15.56
CA SER A 141 -10.87 7.32 16.52
C SER A 141 -10.24 8.46 17.30
N GLY A 142 -11.01 9.51 17.54
CA GLY A 142 -10.74 10.55 18.49
C GLY A 142 -11.67 10.42 19.71
N LYS A 143 -12.22 11.53 20.19
CA LYS A 143 -13.22 11.58 21.27
C LYS A 143 -14.49 10.80 20.92
N VAL A 144 -14.79 10.71 19.63
CA VAL A 144 -15.92 9.94 19.11
C VAL A 144 -15.36 8.74 18.33
N ALA A 145 -15.87 7.54 18.63
CA ALA A 145 -15.45 6.33 17.95
C ALA A 145 -15.64 6.43 16.43
N GLY A 146 -14.64 6.02 15.67
CA GLY A 146 -14.64 6.02 14.20
C GLY A 146 -14.56 7.41 13.56
N LYS A 147 -14.32 8.48 14.33
CA LYS A 147 -14.24 9.84 13.82
C LYS A 147 -13.07 10.60 14.46
N VAL A 148 -12.28 11.25 13.63
CA VAL A 148 -11.23 12.19 14.04
C VAL A 148 -11.59 13.57 13.51
N THR A 149 -11.62 14.56 14.39
CA THR A 149 -12.07 15.92 14.07
C THR A 149 -10.95 16.93 14.28
N ILE A 150 -10.84 17.90 13.37
CA ILE A 150 -9.89 19.01 13.45
C ILE A 150 -10.68 20.30 13.64
N GLY A 151 -10.27 21.12 14.59
CA GLY A 151 -10.90 22.42 14.88
C GLY A 151 -10.75 22.83 16.32
N PRO A 152 -11.23 24.03 16.70
CA PRO A 152 -11.05 24.58 18.06
C PRO A 152 -11.57 23.67 19.17
N THR A 153 -12.65 22.92 18.92
CA THR A 153 -13.28 21.96 19.84
C THR A 153 -13.06 20.51 19.45
N GLY A 154 -12.33 20.26 18.36
CA GLY A 154 -12.04 18.93 17.82
C GLY A 154 -11.05 18.13 18.67
N ASP A 155 -10.69 16.96 18.17
CA ASP A 155 -9.64 16.10 18.73
C ASP A 155 -8.27 16.75 18.58
N TYR A 156 -8.05 17.39 17.45
CA TYR A 156 -6.86 18.18 17.13
C TYR A 156 -7.25 19.62 16.84
N LYS A 157 -6.53 20.58 17.45
CA LYS A 157 -6.76 22.01 17.18
C LYS A 157 -6.28 22.43 15.79
N THR A 158 -5.20 21.80 15.32
CA THR A 158 -4.54 22.11 14.06
C THR A 158 -4.21 20.82 13.29
N LEU A 159 -3.99 20.95 11.98
CA LEU A 159 -3.55 19.83 11.14
C LEU A 159 -2.16 19.33 11.55
N ASP A 160 -1.28 20.22 12.00
CA ASP A 160 0.07 19.86 12.43
C ASP A 160 0.07 18.87 13.60
N GLY A 161 -0.84 19.05 14.55
CA GLY A 161 -1.02 18.12 15.68
C GLY A 161 -1.43 16.73 15.22
N LEU A 162 -2.36 16.65 14.28
CA LEU A 162 -2.76 15.38 13.67
C LEU A 162 -1.61 14.70 12.92
N VAL A 163 -0.86 15.46 12.11
CA VAL A 163 0.29 14.94 11.36
C VAL A 163 1.38 14.46 12.31
N TYR A 164 1.64 15.19 13.38
CA TYR A 164 2.62 14.79 14.40
C TYR A 164 2.24 13.44 15.04
N ASP A 165 1.00 13.27 15.46
CA ASP A 165 0.52 12.01 16.03
C ASP A 165 0.52 10.87 15.00
N ALA A 166 0.16 11.15 13.74
CA ALA A 166 0.25 10.18 12.67
C ALA A 166 1.67 9.67 12.44
N ILE A 167 2.68 10.55 12.55
CA ILE A 167 4.10 10.17 12.48
C ILE A 167 4.48 9.27 13.66
N GLN A 168 3.89 9.47 14.85
CA GLN A 168 4.17 8.63 16.01
C GLN A 168 3.65 7.18 15.86
N LEU A 169 2.72 6.90 14.93
CA LEU A 169 2.28 5.55 14.60
C LEU A 169 3.34 4.74 13.84
N LEU A 170 4.35 5.42 13.27
CA LEU A 170 5.48 4.74 12.64
C LEU A 170 6.44 4.17 13.69
N ASP A 171 7.11 3.08 13.33
CA ASP A 171 8.19 2.54 14.16
C ASP A 171 9.30 3.59 14.41
N PRO A 172 9.93 3.63 15.60
CA PRO A 172 10.89 4.67 15.96
C PRO A 172 12.02 4.90 14.98
N TRP A 173 12.50 3.85 14.31
CA TRP A 173 13.56 3.93 13.29
C TRP A 173 13.10 4.51 11.95
N HIS A 174 11.78 4.56 11.69
CA HIS A 174 11.22 5.18 10.50
C HIS A 174 10.87 6.66 10.70
N ARG A 175 10.65 7.11 11.95
CA ARG A 175 10.23 8.50 12.27
C ARG A 175 11.25 9.55 11.90
N LYS A 176 12.54 9.21 11.84
CA LYS A 176 13.66 10.12 11.61
C LYS A 176 14.40 9.84 10.30
N ARG A 177 13.86 9.06 9.41
CA ARG A 177 14.47 8.89 8.07
C ARG A 177 14.12 10.09 7.21
N PRO A 178 15.14 10.73 6.58
CA PRO A 178 14.94 11.82 5.64
C PRO A 178 14.19 11.37 4.39
#